data_80023aa7e7862a0d5c2e37115ac19a9d
#
_entry.id   80023aa7e7862a0d5c2e37115ac19a9d
#
_cell.length_a   1.000
_cell.length_b   1.000
_cell.length_c   1.000
_cell.angle_alpha   90.00
_cell.angle_beta   90.00
_cell.angle_gamma   90.00
#
_symmetry.space_group_name_H-M   'P 1'
#
loop_
_entity.id
_entity.type
_entity.pdbx_description
1 polymer ?
#
loop_
_entity_poly.entity_id
_entity_poly.type
_entity_poly.pdbx_seq_one_letter_code
_entity_poly.pdbx_strand_id
1 'polypeptide(L)'
;MISSRHLLAAALAFSLAADPTSARVAAIGFVSHADGAYIGEAYASPGSSIYDGDRLSTEVDGSLRLTIGTAALHLASQTSLTVHLPDSGQGTDVELTEGTLVFSSAKPPTIAVRANAAWIRCTASFPVAAQISIVNAKELRILARRGSLQFTYEGETAVIPEGVAYRVILDPDDPPKTSASGPPNNKPAGPGRPFLLIAIVAAAAVAAAAAAFATITQIPNFESPDNPGIAPKAP
;
A
#
# COMPACT_ATOMS: atom_id res chain seq x y z
N MET A 1 -37.04 59.98 6.49
CA MET A 1 -36.67 59.55 5.16
C MET A 1 -35.23 59.01 5.16
N ILE A 2 -35.08 57.73 5.25
CA ILE A 2 -33.75 57.06 5.27
C ILE A 2 -33.29 56.99 3.80
N SER A 3 -32.17 57.67 3.50
CA SER A 3 -31.68 57.83 2.13
C SER A 3 -31.27 56.47 1.57
N SER A 4 -31.83 56.06 0.42
CA SER A 4 -31.61 54.79 -0.29
C SER A 4 -30.12 54.53 -0.60
N ARG A 5 -29.24 55.49 -0.48
CA ARG A 5 -27.77 55.40 -0.70
C ARG A 5 -27.07 54.58 0.43
N HIS A 6 -27.59 54.58 1.66
CA HIS A 6 -27.02 53.83 2.78
C HIS A 6 -27.38 52.36 2.76
N LEU A 7 -28.53 52.00 2.18
CA LEU A 7 -28.95 50.61 2.00
C LEU A 7 -28.12 49.88 0.96
N LEU A 8 -27.68 50.55 -0.10
CA LEU A 8 -26.82 49.95 -1.14
C LEU A 8 -25.40 49.68 -0.64
N ALA A 9 -24.84 50.55 0.23
CA ALA A 9 -23.54 50.36 0.81
C ALA A 9 -23.50 49.18 1.83
N ALA A 10 -24.56 48.99 2.58
CA ALA A 10 -24.68 47.86 3.52
C ALA A 10 -24.80 46.51 2.83
N ALA A 11 -25.46 46.42 1.67
CA ALA A 11 -25.56 45.20 0.88
C ALA A 11 -24.23 44.77 0.23
N LEU A 12 -23.39 45.73 -0.15
CA LEU A 12 -22.06 45.42 -0.73
C LEU A 12 -21.05 44.93 0.31
N ALA A 13 -21.16 45.39 1.56
CA ALA A 13 -20.25 44.98 2.65
C ALA A 13 -20.49 43.54 3.11
N PHE A 14 -21.71 43.01 2.95
CA PHE A 14 -22.03 41.63 3.37
C PHE A 14 -21.60 40.55 2.36
N SER A 15 -21.33 40.94 1.11
CA SER A 15 -20.92 40.00 0.04
C SER A 15 -19.43 39.61 0.07
N LEU A 16 -18.58 40.32 0.85
CA LEU A 16 -17.16 40.06 0.94
C LEU A 16 -16.73 39.14 2.11
N ALA A 17 -17.70 38.71 2.94
CA ALA A 17 -17.41 37.88 4.12
C ALA A 17 -17.59 36.36 3.87
N ALA A 18 -17.79 35.95 2.61
CA ALA A 18 -17.70 34.53 2.27
C ALA A 18 -16.22 34.15 2.08
N ASP A 19 -15.48 33.98 3.17
CA ASP A 19 -14.19 33.29 3.12
C ASP A 19 -14.48 31.88 2.55
N PRO A 20 -13.92 31.54 1.36
CA PRO A 20 -13.96 30.15 0.94
C PRO A 20 -13.12 29.38 1.97
N THR A 21 -13.78 28.72 2.90
CA THR A 21 -13.15 27.67 3.71
C THR A 21 -12.66 26.60 2.74
N SER A 22 -11.50 26.81 2.15
CA SER A 22 -10.78 25.78 1.41
C SER A 22 -10.52 24.67 2.42
N ALA A 23 -11.33 23.60 2.34
CA ALA A 23 -11.06 22.38 3.07
C ALA A 23 -9.64 21.94 2.71
N ARG A 24 -8.68 22.14 3.61
CA ARG A 24 -7.32 21.65 3.42
C ARG A 24 -7.39 20.15 3.37
N VAL A 25 -7.24 19.58 2.18
CA VAL A 25 -7.03 18.14 2.04
C VAL A 25 -5.74 17.81 2.77
N ALA A 26 -5.81 16.98 3.81
CA ALA A 26 -4.64 16.58 4.57
C ALA A 26 -3.81 15.60 3.74
N ALA A 27 -2.50 15.82 3.68
CA ALA A 27 -1.59 14.83 3.09
C ALA A 27 -1.58 13.57 3.97
N ILE A 28 -1.71 12.41 3.34
CA ILE A 28 -1.72 11.09 4.00
C ILE A 28 -0.34 10.47 4.05
N GLY A 29 0.58 10.98 3.22
CA GLY A 29 1.94 10.47 3.13
C GLY A 29 2.86 11.40 2.35
N PHE A 30 4.08 10.95 2.16
CA PHE A 30 5.09 11.66 1.38
C PHE A 30 6.02 10.69 0.65
N VAL A 31 6.56 11.15 -0.46
CA VAL A 31 7.57 10.45 -1.27
C VAL A 31 8.94 10.61 -0.62
N SER A 32 9.63 9.50 -0.39
CA SER A 32 11.01 9.48 0.11
C SER A 32 12.05 9.30 -1.01
N HIS A 33 11.67 8.62 -2.09
CA HIS A 33 12.51 8.42 -3.27
C HIS A 33 11.63 8.24 -4.51
N ALA A 34 12.03 8.83 -5.62
CA ALA A 34 11.35 8.67 -6.90
C ALA A 34 12.38 8.65 -8.02
N ASP A 35 12.21 7.71 -8.94
CA ASP A 35 12.96 7.57 -10.18
C ASP A 35 11.99 7.05 -11.24
N GLY A 36 11.83 7.76 -12.37
CA GLY A 36 10.84 7.39 -13.40
C GLY A 36 9.45 7.11 -12.81
N ALA A 37 8.95 8.00 -11.95
CA ALA A 37 7.69 7.82 -11.22
C ALA A 37 6.80 9.06 -11.29
N TYR A 38 5.49 8.85 -11.12
CA TYR A 38 4.47 9.89 -11.27
C TYR A 38 3.45 9.84 -10.13
N ILE A 39 2.91 11.02 -9.80
CA ILE A 39 1.71 11.21 -9.00
C ILE A 39 0.68 11.87 -9.93
N GLY A 40 -0.36 11.14 -10.31
CA GLY A 40 -1.26 11.55 -11.40
C GLY A 40 -0.48 11.67 -12.72
N GLU A 41 -0.44 12.87 -13.28
CA GLU A 41 0.29 13.20 -14.50
C GLU A 41 1.64 13.91 -14.22
N ALA A 42 1.93 14.25 -12.98
CA ALA A 42 3.12 15.00 -12.59
C ALA A 42 4.27 14.04 -12.18
N TYR A 43 5.51 14.39 -12.54
CA TYR A 43 6.67 13.68 -12.03
C TYR A 43 6.73 13.74 -10.50
N ALA A 44 6.87 12.56 -9.89
CA ALA A 44 7.10 12.46 -8.45
C ALA A 44 8.54 12.90 -8.10
N SER A 45 8.67 13.60 -6.99
CA SER A 45 9.96 14.01 -6.44
C SER A 45 10.03 13.69 -4.95
N PRO A 46 11.22 13.46 -4.39
CA PRO A 46 11.37 13.34 -2.94
C PRO A 46 10.77 14.57 -2.22
N GLY A 47 9.98 14.31 -1.19
CA GLY A 47 9.23 15.35 -0.46
C GLY A 47 7.84 15.65 -1.01
N SER A 48 7.45 15.15 -2.19
CA SER A 48 6.09 15.29 -2.69
C SER A 48 5.09 14.68 -1.71
N SER A 49 4.00 15.40 -1.44
CA SER A 49 2.91 14.91 -0.60
C SER A 49 1.98 13.99 -1.38
N ILE A 50 1.44 13.00 -0.71
CA ILE A 50 0.44 12.08 -1.22
C ILE A 50 -0.90 12.42 -0.57
N TYR A 51 -1.96 12.44 -1.35
CA TYR A 51 -3.31 12.74 -0.93
C TYR A 51 -4.25 11.56 -1.20
N ASP A 52 -5.40 11.60 -0.58
CA ASP A 52 -6.48 10.65 -0.87
C ASP A 52 -6.92 10.73 -2.34
N GLY A 53 -7.03 9.56 -2.98
CA GLY A 53 -7.36 9.43 -4.40
C GLY A 53 -6.15 9.56 -5.35
N ASP A 54 -4.95 9.83 -4.85
CA ASP A 54 -3.78 9.94 -5.73
C ASP A 54 -3.45 8.61 -6.40
N ARG A 55 -3.26 8.69 -7.71
CA ARG A 55 -2.75 7.60 -8.53
C ARG A 55 -1.24 7.71 -8.64
N LEU A 56 -0.55 6.64 -8.28
CA LEU A 56 0.90 6.52 -8.33
C LEU A 56 1.30 5.53 -9.41
N SER A 57 2.30 5.87 -10.21
CA SER A 57 2.81 4.95 -11.24
C SER A 57 4.31 5.06 -11.42
N THR A 58 4.92 3.98 -11.94
CA THR A 58 6.34 3.89 -12.24
C THR A 58 6.56 3.42 -13.68
N GLU A 59 7.58 3.95 -14.33
CA GLU A 59 8.03 3.55 -15.67
C GLU A 59 8.70 2.16 -15.67
N VAL A 60 9.13 1.71 -16.86
CA VAL A 60 9.77 0.40 -17.07
C VAL A 60 10.99 0.19 -16.16
N ASP A 61 11.80 1.23 -15.99
CA ASP A 61 12.97 1.19 -15.10
C ASP A 61 12.76 2.04 -13.84
N GLY A 62 11.51 2.47 -13.60
CA GLY A 62 11.16 3.37 -12.52
C GLY A 62 11.04 2.68 -11.16
N SER A 63 11.14 3.48 -10.12
CA SER A 63 10.84 3.07 -8.74
C SER A 63 10.31 4.23 -7.92
N LEU A 64 9.42 3.92 -6.99
CA LEU A 64 8.86 4.91 -6.07
C LEU A 64 8.85 4.36 -4.65
N ARG A 65 9.42 5.12 -3.71
CA ARG A 65 9.31 4.83 -2.27
C ARG A 65 8.58 5.96 -1.59
N LEU A 66 7.66 5.58 -0.75
CA LEU A 66 6.84 6.54 -0.01
C LEU A 66 6.50 6.00 1.38
N THR A 67 6.10 6.91 2.25
CA THR A 67 5.63 6.59 3.60
C THR A 67 4.20 7.10 3.74
N ILE A 68 3.29 6.23 4.18
CA ILE A 68 1.91 6.56 4.50
C ILE A 68 1.65 6.16 5.94
N GLY A 69 1.39 7.13 6.80
CA GLY A 69 1.25 6.87 8.22
C GLY A 69 2.49 6.16 8.80
N THR A 70 2.34 4.92 9.24
CA THR A 70 3.44 4.10 9.81
C THR A 70 4.00 3.08 8.83
N ALA A 71 3.50 3.05 7.61
CA ALA A 71 3.88 2.08 6.61
C ALA A 71 4.80 2.70 5.55
N ALA A 72 5.84 1.95 5.19
CA ALA A 72 6.68 2.23 4.05
C ALA A 72 6.24 1.37 2.86
N LEU A 73 6.08 2.01 1.69
CA LEU A 73 5.70 1.38 0.44
C LEU A 73 6.82 1.55 -0.58
N HIS A 74 7.01 0.51 -1.38
CA HIS A 74 7.89 0.55 -2.53
C HIS A 74 7.15 -0.02 -3.75
N LEU A 75 7.01 0.79 -4.77
CA LEU A 75 6.54 0.41 -6.08
C LEU A 75 7.76 0.02 -6.92
N ALA A 76 7.74 -1.20 -7.45
CA ALA A 76 8.75 -1.62 -8.43
C ALA A 76 8.45 -1.01 -9.80
N SER A 77 9.25 -1.35 -10.81
CA SER A 77 9.01 -0.93 -12.20
C SER A 77 7.64 -1.37 -12.71
N GLN A 78 7.06 -0.59 -13.63
CA GLN A 78 5.77 -0.87 -14.27
C GLN A 78 4.66 -1.18 -13.26
N THR A 79 4.59 -0.37 -12.20
CA THR A 79 3.60 -0.53 -11.15
C THR A 79 2.65 0.66 -11.16
N SER A 80 1.36 0.40 -11.05
CA SER A 80 0.32 1.41 -10.90
C SER A 80 -0.61 1.07 -9.76
N LEU A 81 -0.86 2.04 -8.88
CA LEU A 81 -1.79 1.91 -7.77
C LEU A 81 -2.50 3.23 -7.48
N THR A 82 -3.61 3.16 -6.77
CA THR A 82 -4.32 4.30 -6.21
C THR A 82 -4.39 4.16 -4.70
N VAL A 83 -4.26 5.26 -4.00
CA VAL A 83 -4.30 5.30 -2.53
C VAL A 83 -5.60 5.91 -2.07
N HIS A 84 -6.27 5.28 -1.11
CA HIS A 84 -7.52 5.76 -0.55
C HIS A 84 -7.49 5.78 0.98
N LEU A 85 -8.11 6.79 1.57
CA LEU A 85 -8.44 6.78 2.98
C LEU A 85 -9.80 6.08 3.16
N PRO A 86 -9.88 5.02 3.96
CA PRO A 86 -11.17 4.40 4.24
C PRO A 86 -12.05 5.35 5.08
N ASP A 87 -13.37 5.27 4.91
CA ASP A 87 -14.35 6.07 5.65
C ASP A 87 -14.21 5.93 7.18
N SER A 88 -13.67 4.81 7.63
CA SER A 88 -13.38 4.56 9.05
C SER A 88 -12.29 5.49 9.61
N GLY A 89 -11.53 6.17 8.76
CA GLY A 89 -10.39 7.01 9.15
C GLY A 89 -9.21 6.22 9.73
N GLN A 90 -9.24 4.89 9.70
CA GLN A 90 -8.19 4.04 10.22
C GLN A 90 -7.53 3.22 9.11
N GLY A 91 -6.22 3.40 8.98
CA GLY A 91 -5.44 2.70 7.96
C GLY A 91 -5.43 3.42 6.62
N THR A 92 -5.03 2.70 5.59
CA THR A 92 -4.98 3.16 4.20
C THR A 92 -5.31 2.00 3.29
N ASP A 93 -6.22 2.21 2.38
CA ASP A 93 -6.54 1.26 1.32
C ASP A 93 -5.70 1.59 0.09
N VAL A 94 -5.07 0.58 -0.47
CA VAL A 94 -4.26 0.69 -1.68
C VAL A 94 -4.84 -0.22 -2.74
N GLU A 95 -5.27 0.33 -3.85
CA GLU A 95 -5.73 -0.43 -5.00
C GLU A 95 -4.59 -0.59 -6.00
N LEU A 96 -3.97 -1.79 -5.99
CA LEU A 96 -2.94 -2.17 -6.96
C LEU A 96 -3.61 -2.62 -8.25
N THR A 97 -3.36 -1.92 -9.35
CA THR A 97 -3.92 -2.23 -10.68
C THR A 97 -2.95 -2.97 -11.57
N GLU A 98 -1.64 -2.79 -11.37
CA GLU A 98 -0.59 -3.42 -12.17
C GLU A 98 0.74 -3.44 -11.41
N GLY A 99 1.59 -4.43 -11.71
CA GLY A 99 2.97 -4.50 -11.25
C GLY A 99 3.15 -5.11 -9.86
N THR A 100 4.10 -4.56 -9.10
CA THR A 100 4.54 -5.12 -7.82
C THR A 100 4.64 -4.04 -6.75
N LEU A 101 3.92 -4.26 -5.67
CA LEU A 101 3.97 -3.48 -4.45
C LEU A 101 4.68 -4.27 -3.34
N VAL A 102 5.66 -3.64 -2.72
CA VAL A 102 6.27 -4.10 -1.47
C VAL A 102 5.87 -3.12 -0.37
N PHE A 103 5.42 -3.62 0.76
CA PHE A 103 5.12 -2.77 1.90
C PHE A 103 5.62 -3.37 3.21
N SER A 104 5.87 -2.48 4.18
CA SER A 104 6.21 -2.87 5.54
C SER A 104 5.61 -1.90 6.54
N SER A 105 5.20 -2.41 7.70
CA SER A 105 4.76 -1.59 8.83
C SER A 105 5.21 -2.20 10.15
N ALA A 106 5.69 -1.35 11.05
CA ALA A 106 6.14 -1.78 12.37
C ALA A 106 4.99 -1.83 13.40
N LYS A 107 3.89 -1.13 13.13
CA LYS A 107 2.75 -0.96 14.05
C LYS A 107 1.48 -0.54 13.29
N PRO A 108 0.28 -0.69 13.90
CA PRO A 108 -0.97 -0.14 13.34
C PRO A 108 -0.93 1.41 13.27
N PRO A 109 -1.78 2.02 12.42
CA PRO A 109 -2.73 1.44 11.49
C PRO A 109 -2.05 0.80 10.29
N THR A 110 -2.70 -0.18 9.67
CA THR A 110 -2.16 -0.98 8.58
C THR A 110 -2.65 -0.53 7.22
N ILE A 111 -1.98 -1.09 6.21
CA ILE A 111 -2.44 -1.01 4.83
C ILE A 111 -3.29 -2.24 4.53
N ALA A 112 -4.41 -2.02 3.85
CA ALA A 112 -5.13 -3.05 3.14
C ALA A 112 -4.86 -2.87 1.64
N VAL A 113 -4.50 -3.95 0.97
CA VAL A 113 -4.22 -3.93 -0.48
C VAL A 113 -5.32 -4.65 -1.20
N ARG A 114 -5.92 -3.98 -2.18
CA ARG A 114 -6.85 -4.57 -3.15
C ARG A 114 -6.11 -4.83 -4.45
N ALA A 115 -6.16 -6.07 -4.93
CA ALA A 115 -5.57 -6.48 -6.19
C ALA A 115 -6.48 -7.51 -6.88
N ASN A 116 -6.83 -7.32 -8.15
CA ASN A 116 -7.76 -8.18 -8.91
C ASN A 116 -9.05 -8.51 -8.11
N ALA A 117 -9.69 -7.49 -7.51
CA ALA A 117 -10.86 -7.62 -6.64
C ALA A 117 -10.63 -8.41 -5.33
N ALA A 118 -9.45 -9.00 -5.11
CA ALA A 118 -9.09 -9.63 -3.84
C ALA A 118 -8.59 -8.59 -2.83
N TRP A 119 -8.87 -8.84 -1.55
CA TRP A 119 -8.36 -8.06 -0.44
C TRP A 119 -7.23 -8.80 0.27
N ILE A 120 -6.13 -8.12 0.48
CA ILE A 120 -4.98 -8.58 1.26
C ILE A 120 -4.82 -7.64 2.45
N ARG A 121 -5.04 -8.16 3.66
CA ARG A 121 -4.94 -7.41 4.91
C ARG A 121 -3.89 -8.01 5.82
N CYS A 122 -3.28 -7.17 6.65
CA CYS A 122 -2.41 -7.66 7.69
C CYS A 122 -3.25 -8.30 8.80
N THR A 123 -2.81 -9.44 9.32
CA THR A 123 -3.33 -9.95 10.59
C THR A 123 -2.79 -9.10 11.75
N ALA A 124 -3.29 -9.32 12.98
CA ALA A 124 -2.90 -8.53 14.14
C ALA A 124 -1.41 -8.65 14.53
N SER A 125 -0.61 -9.44 13.81
CA SER A 125 0.81 -9.67 14.10
C SER A 125 1.69 -8.57 13.50
N PHE A 126 2.47 -7.88 14.30
CA PHE A 126 3.44 -6.86 13.89
C PHE A 126 4.85 -7.22 14.37
N PRO A 127 5.91 -6.81 13.65
CA PRO A 127 5.90 -6.08 12.38
C PRO A 127 5.44 -6.92 11.19
N VAL A 128 4.93 -6.27 10.16
CA VAL A 128 4.53 -6.91 8.91
C VAL A 128 5.39 -6.42 7.75
N ALA A 129 5.75 -7.34 6.84
CA ALA A 129 6.39 -7.00 5.58
C ALA A 129 5.93 -7.98 4.50
N ALA A 130 5.46 -7.48 3.38
CA ALA A 130 4.90 -8.29 2.31
C ALA A 130 5.21 -7.73 0.92
N GLN A 131 5.12 -8.61 -0.06
CA GLN A 131 5.19 -8.29 -1.48
C GLN A 131 3.95 -8.87 -2.17
N ILE A 132 3.32 -8.06 -2.98
CA ILE A 132 2.14 -8.43 -3.79
C ILE A 132 2.46 -8.05 -5.22
N SER A 133 2.30 -9.02 -6.14
CA SER A 133 2.52 -8.81 -7.57
C SER A 133 1.31 -9.30 -8.36
N ILE A 134 0.80 -8.47 -9.26
CA ILE A 134 -0.19 -8.87 -10.24
C ILE A 134 0.58 -9.47 -11.42
N VAL A 135 0.32 -10.75 -11.71
CA VAL A 135 0.90 -11.44 -12.86
C VAL A 135 0.00 -11.26 -14.09
N ASN A 136 -1.30 -11.40 -13.87
CA ASN A 136 -2.36 -11.15 -14.84
C ASN A 136 -3.71 -11.01 -14.13
N ALA A 137 -4.80 -10.86 -14.87
CA ALA A 137 -6.13 -10.64 -14.31
C ALA A 137 -6.62 -11.77 -13.38
N LYS A 138 -6.13 -13.00 -13.56
CA LYS A 138 -6.52 -14.16 -12.75
C LYS A 138 -5.39 -14.67 -11.82
N GLU A 139 -4.23 -14.05 -11.82
CA GLU A 139 -3.08 -14.56 -11.07
C GLU A 139 -2.39 -13.47 -10.26
N LEU A 140 -2.22 -13.75 -8.98
CA LEU A 140 -1.44 -12.95 -8.04
C LEU A 140 -0.28 -13.77 -7.48
N ARG A 141 0.82 -13.10 -7.15
CA ARG A 141 1.89 -13.65 -6.30
C ARG A 141 1.95 -12.86 -5.02
N ILE A 142 1.91 -13.54 -3.89
CA ILE A 142 1.92 -12.93 -2.57
C ILE A 142 3.00 -13.59 -1.74
N LEU A 143 3.89 -12.78 -1.16
CA LEU A 143 4.92 -13.22 -0.24
C LEU A 143 4.76 -12.46 1.07
N ALA A 144 4.40 -13.17 2.14
CA ALA A 144 4.42 -12.66 3.50
C ALA A 144 5.82 -12.89 4.10
N ARG A 145 6.70 -11.87 4.05
CA ARG A 145 8.07 -12.01 4.59
C ARG A 145 8.11 -11.98 6.10
N ARG A 146 7.27 -11.18 6.70
CA ARG A 146 7.13 -11.03 8.15
C ARG A 146 5.68 -10.78 8.50
N GLY A 147 5.21 -11.45 9.52
CA GLY A 147 3.80 -11.47 9.88
C GLY A 147 2.96 -12.24 8.86
N SER A 148 1.78 -12.70 9.26
CA SER A 148 0.84 -13.37 8.38
C SER A 148 -0.13 -12.37 7.74
N LEU A 149 -0.64 -12.73 6.57
CA LEU A 149 -1.62 -11.95 5.82
C LEU A 149 -2.95 -12.71 5.75
N GLN A 150 -4.03 -11.97 5.70
CA GLN A 150 -5.36 -12.48 5.39
C GLN A 150 -5.67 -12.14 3.94
N PHE A 151 -5.94 -13.16 3.14
CA PHE A 151 -6.41 -13.04 1.76
C PHE A 151 -7.91 -13.30 1.72
N THR A 152 -8.67 -12.42 1.10
CA THR A 152 -10.13 -12.56 0.95
C THR A 152 -10.52 -12.29 -0.50
N TYR A 153 -11.26 -13.22 -1.09
CA TYR A 153 -11.81 -13.10 -2.45
C TYR A 153 -13.19 -13.74 -2.49
N GLU A 154 -14.19 -13.04 -3.05
CA GLU A 154 -15.59 -13.48 -3.13
C GLU A 154 -16.19 -14.01 -1.81
N GLY A 155 -15.82 -13.38 -0.70
CA GLY A 155 -16.29 -13.77 0.65
C GLY A 155 -15.53 -14.93 1.30
N GLU A 156 -14.72 -15.67 0.54
CA GLU A 156 -13.85 -16.71 1.08
C GLU A 156 -12.54 -16.11 1.58
N THR A 157 -12.08 -16.62 2.71
CA THR A 157 -10.88 -16.11 3.37
C THR A 157 -9.86 -17.21 3.60
N ALA A 158 -8.58 -16.88 3.36
CA ALA A 158 -7.45 -17.74 3.66
C ALA A 158 -6.35 -16.96 4.37
N VAL A 159 -5.54 -17.66 5.16
CA VAL A 159 -4.36 -17.09 5.82
C VAL A 159 -3.12 -17.47 5.02
N ILE A 160 -2.30 -16.47 4.71
CA ILE A 160 -0.97 -16.62 4.12
C ILE A 160 0.03 -16.50 5.26
N PRO A 161 0.67 -17.61 5.69
CA PRO A 161 1.62 -17.60 6.78
C PRO A 161 2.93 -16.90 6.42
N GLU A 162 3.64 -16.46 7.44
CA GLU A 162 4.96 -15.86 7.30
C GLU A 162 5.95 -16.79 6.62
N GLY A 163 6.84 -16.23 5.80
CA GLY A 163 7.96 -16.92 5.17
C GLY A 163 7.60 -17.70 3.89
N VAL A 164 6.34 -17.73 3.49
CA VAL A 164 5.91 -18.51 2.33
C VAL A 164 5.43 -17.61 1.20
N ALA A 165 5.86 -17.94 -0.02
CA ALA A 165 5.35 -17.33 -1.24
C ALA A 165 4.20 -18.17 -1.79
N TYR A 166 3.12 -17.52 -2.15
CA TYR A 166 1.96 -18.13 -2.77
C TYR A 166 1.72 -17.58 -4.17
N ARG A 167 1.42 -18.49 -5.09
CA ARG A 167 0.73 -18.21 -6.34
C ARG A 167 -0.77 -18.39 -6.08
N VAL A 168 -1.52 -17.35 -6.27
CA VAL A 168 -2.97 -17.34 -6.10
C VAL A 168 -3.60 -17.30 -7.48
N ILE A 169 -4.42 -18.30 -7.79
CA ILE A 169 -5.21 -18.35 -9.02
C ILE A 169 -6.65 -18.05 -8.64
N LEU A 170 -7.20 -16.96 -9.19
CA LEU A 170 -8.59 -16.54 -9.04
C LEU A 170 -9.43 -17.25 -10.10
N ASP A 171 -10.64 -17.66 -9.72
CA ASP A 171 -11.59 -18.35 -10.61
C ASP A 171 -10.93 -19.49 -11.40
N PRO A 172 -10.38 -20.52 -10.76
CA PRO A 172 -9.78 -21.64 -11.47
C PRO A 172 -10.86 -22.34 -12.30
N ASP A 173 -10.69 -22.35 -13.64
CA ASP A 173 -11.67 -22.91 -14.59
C ASP A 173 -11.86 -24.44 -14.41
N ASP A 174 -10.90 -25.13 -13.75
CA ASP A 174 -10.98 -26.53 -13.34
C ASP A 174 -10.19 -26.73 -12.04
N PRO A 175 -10.71 -27.47 -11.05
CA PRO A 175 -9.88 -27.87 -9.92
C PRO A 175 -8.75 -28.76 -10.48
N PRO A 176 -7.48 -28.54 -10.09
CA PRO A 176 -6.38 -29.35 -10.56
C PRO A 176 -6.71 -30.81 -10.27
N LYS A 177 -6.74 -31.63 -11.32
CA LYS A 177 -6.87 -33.09 -11.18
C LYS A 177 -5.62 -33.54 -10.42
N THR A 178 -5.76 -33.64 -9.11
CA THR A 178 -4.75 -34.26 -8.27
C THR A 178 -4.76 -35.72 -8.68
N SER A 179 -3.76 -36.18 -9.42
CA SER A 179 -3.50 -37.59 -9.68
C SER A 179 -3.07 -38.23 -8.35
N ALA A 180 -4.02 -38.37 -7.44
CA ALA A 180 -3.86 -39.15 -6.24
C ALA A 180 -4.35 -40.56 -6.59
N SER A 181 -3.41 -41.44 -6.90
CA SER A 181 -3.65 -42.88 -6.86
C SER A 181 -3.92 -43.32 -5.42
N GLY A 182 -5.15 -43.10 -4.95
CA GLY A 182 -5.64 -43.55 -3.66
C GLY A 182 -7.09 -44.03 -3.80
N PRO A 183 -7.56 -44.96 -2.98
CA PRO A 183 -8.91 -45.53 -3.10
C PRO A 183 -9.98 -44.42 -2.98
N PRO A 184 -11.14 -44.56 -3.66
CA PRO A 184 -12.14 -43.51 -3.73
C PRO A 184 -12.78 -43.31 -2.35
N ASN A 185 -12.41 -42.20 -1.71
CA ASN A 185 -13.10 -41.74 -0.52
C ASN A 185 -14.25 -40.83 -1.00
N ASN A 186 -15.48 -41.36 -1.00
CA ASN A 186 -16.70 -40.66 -1.37
C ASN A 186 -17.04 -39.59 -0.34
N LYS A 187 -16.28 -38.47 -0.32
CA LYS A 187 -16.67 -37.26 0.36
C LYS A 187 -17.32 -36.35 -0.69
N PRO A 188 -18.54 -35.81 -0.48
CA PRO A 188 -19.18 -34.94 -1.45
C PRO A 188 -18.26 -33.74 -1.66
N ALA A 189 -17.97 -33.43 -2.93
CA ALA A 189 -17.26 -32.24 -3.33
C ALA A 189 -18.05 -31.03 -2.81
N GLY A 190 -17.48 -30.32 -1.85
CA GLY A 190 -18.00 -29.03 -1.42
C GLY A 190 -17.97 -28.03 -2.59
N PRO A 191 -18.74 -26.95 -2.52
CA PRO A 191 -18.76 -25.91 -3.56
C PRO A 191 -17.32 -25.49 -3.89
N GLY A 192 -17.00 -25.43 -5.18
CA GLY A 192 -15.66 -25.06 -5.66
C GLY A 192 -15.22 -23.74 -5.03
N ARG A 193 -13.99 -23.71 -4.53
CA ARG A 193 -13.43 -22.46 -3.95
C ARG A 193 -13.17 -21.48 -5.08
N PRO A 194 -13.48 -20.18 -4.90
CA PRO A 194 -13.29 -19.17 -5.92
C PRO A 194 -11.80 -18.85 -6.18
N PHE A 195 -10.89 -19.42 -5.41
CA PHE A 195 -9.45 -19.28 -5.63
C PHE A 195 -8.66 -20.51 -5.19
N LEU A 196 -7.47 -20.67 -5.79
CA LEU A 196 -6.50 -21.71 -5.47
C LEU A 196 -5.21 -21.08 -4.96
N LEU A 197 -4.75 -21.50 -3.78
CA LEU A 197 -3.46 -21.12 -3.20
C LEU A 197 -2.44 -22.22 -3.46
N ILE A 198 -1.40 -21.91 -4.25
CA ILE A 198 -0.28 -22.81 -4.52
C ILE A 198 0.94 -22.24 -3.79
N ALA A 199 1.41 -22.92 -2.76
CA ALA A 199 2.64 -22.56 -2.09
C ALA A 199 3.83 -22.76 -3.04
N ILE A 200 4.62 -21.69 -3.27
CA ILE A 200 5.85 -21.76 -4.05
C ILE A 200 7.00 -21.93 -3.06
N VAL A 201 7.47 -23.16 -2.92
CA VAL A 201 8.70 -23.45 -2.15
C VAL A 201 9.89 -23.19 -3.06
N ALA A 202 10.23 -21.93 -3.27
CA ALA A 202 11.38 -21.55 -4.07
C ALA A 202 12.48 -20.97 -3.17
N ALA A 203 13.43 -21.80 -2.77
CA ALA A 203 14.65 -21.36 -2.10
C ALA A 203 15.49 -20.36 -2.95
N ALA A 204 15.23 -20.24 -4.25
CA ALA A 204 16.00 -19.41 -5.18
C ALA A 204 15.38 -18.02 -5.46
N ALA A 205 14.06 -17.82 -5.29
CA ALA A 205 13.42 -16.54 -5.59
C ALA A 205 13.60 -15.48 -4.48
N VAL A 206 14.16 -15.86 -3.34
CA VAL A 206 14.38 -14.98 -2.19
C VAL A 206 15.49 -13.97 -2.42
N ALA A 207 16.47 -14.26 -3.32
CA ALA A 207 17.65 -13.42 -3.50
C ALA A 207 17.36 -12.08 -4.21
N ALA A 208 16.52 -12.07 -5.24
CA ALA A 208 16.23 -10.83 -5.98
C ALA A 208 15.33 -9.88 -5.19
N ALA A 209 14.38 -10.43 -4.42
CA ALA A 209 13.53 -9.64 -3.53
C ALA A 209 14.29 -9.18 -2.26
N ALA A 210 15.37 -9.87 -1.85
CA ALA A 210 16.21 -9.48 -0.72
C ALA A 210 16.88 -8.12 -0.94
N ALA A 211 17.30 -7.82 -2.17
CA ALA A 211 17.93 -6.54 -2.49
C ALA A 211 16.99 -5.34 -2.31
N ALA A 212 15.71 -5.49 -2.66
CA ALA A 212 14.73 -4.43 -2.47
C ALA A 212 14.41 -4.17 -0.99
N PHE A 213 14.44 -5.21 -0.14
CA PHE A 213 14.18 -5.08 1.29
C PHE A 213 15.39 -4.60 2.09
N ALA A 214 16.59 -4.98 1.70
CA ALA A 214 17.81 -4.52 2.39
C ALA A 214 17.94 -2.99 2.38
N THR A 215 17.43 -2.34 1.33
CA THR A 215 17.42 -0.88 1.24
C THR A 215 16.28 -0.20 2.01
N ILE A 216 15.21 -0.93 2.38
CA ILE A 216 14.09 -0.37 3.15
C ILE A 216 14.41 -0.38 4.66
N THR A 217 15.25 -1.32 5.13
CA THR A 217 15.61 -1.45 6.55
C THR A 217 16.76 -0.56 6.99
N GLN A 218 17.47 0.09 6.08
CA GLN A 218 18.39 1.18 6.45
C GLN A 218 17.57 2.45 6.71
N ILE A 219 17.01 2.55 7.89
CA ILE A 219 16.66 3.84 8.48
C ILE A 219 18.00 4.53 8.69
N PRO A 220 18.30 5.67 8.03
CA PRO A 220 19.48 6.43 8.40
C PRO A 220 19.33 6.77 9.89
N ASN A 221 20.26 6.33 10.71
CA ASN A 221 20.40 6.91 12.03
C ASN A 221 20.57 8.41 11.79
N PHE A 222 19.58 9.20 12.18
CA PHE A 222 19.75 10.61 12.36
C PHE A 222 20.69 10.76 13.58
N GLU A 223 21.98 10.77 13.30
CA GLU A 223 22.91 11.37 14.24
C GLU A 223 22.47 12.82 14.39
N SER A 224 22.00 13.18 15.57
CA SER A 224 21.79 14.58 15.95
C SER A 224 23.05 15.35 15.63
N PRO A 225 22.95 16.51 14.95
CA PRO A 225 24.14 17.33 14.75
C PRO A 225 24.75 17.60 16.12
N ASP A 226 26.02 17.22 16.26
CA ASP A 226 26.82 17.42 17.44
C ASP A 226 26.60 18.83 18.00
N ASN A 227 26.09 18.89 19.22
CA ASN A 227 26.12 20.06 20.05
C ASN A 227 27.61 20.36 20.35
N PRO A 228 28.23 21.45 19.86
CA PRO A 228 29.61 21.75 20.17
C PRO A 228 29.72 21.99 21.67
N GLY A 229 30.26 20.99 22.35
CA GLY A 229 30.42 20.97 23.79
C GLY A 229 31.17 22.22 24.25
N ILE A 230 30.55 22.94 25.19
CA ILE A 230 31.19 23.92 26.02
C ILE A 230 32.27 23.23 26.85
N ALA A 231 33.52 23.41 26.47
CA ALA A 231 34.65 22.91 27.25
C ALA A 231 34.62 23.51 28.67
N PRO A 232 34.72 22.74 29.75
CA PRO A 232 34.85 23.29 31.08
C PRO A 232 36.24 23.97 31.21
N LYS A 233 36.24 25.24 31.58
CA LYS A 233 37.43 26.02 31.93
C LYS A 233 38.01 25.44 33.26
N ALA A 234 39.17 24.83 33.17
CA ALA A 234 39.92 24.37 34.36
C ALA A 234 40.50 25.52 35.17
N PRO A 235 40.70 25.35 36.45
CA PRO A 235 41.07 26.40 37.44
C PRO A 235 42.47 26.96 37.25
#